data_2f1193d4e2079136ef0ae6a7e03baac9
#
_entry.id   2f1193d4e2079136ef0ae6a7e03baac9
#
_cell.length_a   1.000
_cell.length_b   1.000
_cell.length_c   1.000
_cell.angle_alpha   90.00
_cell.angle_beta   90.00
_cell.angle_gamma   90.00
#
_symmetry.space_group_name_H-M   'P 1'
#
loop_
_entity.id
_entity.type
_entity.pdbx_description
1 polymer ?
#
loop_
_entity_poly.entity_id
_entity_poly.type
_entity_poly.pdbx_seq_one_letter_code
_entity_poly.pdbx_strand_id
1 'polypeptide(L)'
;LEDQKEIGRIPLHNLQAIITFGYTGASPALMGVCAQRNIDLSFMSGNGRFLARVTGEVKGNVTLRKQQYRISDNQEESIRIARNFFFGKVYNSRWILERAIRDYSMRLDVETIKKKSLFLDQSIGKIRVCENADELLGLEGDFQRWKDNTENELILQQKEQFYFHGRNKRPPLDNVNAMLSFGYSLLAGMCGSALEAVGLDPYVGFFHTDRPGRMSLALDLMEEFRSVMVDRFVLTLINKRIMKDKYFIKKENEAVIMTDEGRKAFLSAWQSKKQESIKHPFLNEKIEWGMAPYVQSMLLARYLRGDLDEYPPFFWK
;
A
#
# COMPACT_ATOMS: atom_id res chain seq x y z
N LEU A 1 -5.57 -19.38 -22.15
CA LEU A 1 -6.24 -20.38 -22.99
C LEU A 1 -7.62 -20.65 -22.41
N GLU A 2 -8.63 -20.66 -23.20
CA GLU A 2 -9.97 -21.09 -22.83
C GLU A 2 -10.30 -22.29 -23.71
N ASP A 3 -10.71 -23.41 -23.13
CA ASP A 3 -10.92 -24.69 -23.82
C ASP A 3 -9.73 -25.10 -24.73
N GLN A 4 -8.50 -24.92 -24.26
CA GLN A 4 -7.24 -25.15 -24.99
C GLN A 4 -7.01 -24.25 -26.22
N LYS A 5 -7.85 -23.26 -26.47
CA LYS A 5 -7.65 -22.28 -27.53
C LYS A 5 -6.94 -21.03 -27.02
N GLU A 6 -6.00 -20.53 -27.83
CA GLU A 6 -5.35 -19.25 -27.56
C GLU A 6 -6.36 -18.10 -27.76
N ILE A 7 -6.64 -17.36 -26.69
CA ILE A 7 -7.55 -16.20 -26.71
C ILE A 7 -6.80 -14.86 -26.78
N GLY A 8 -5.48 -14.87 -26.55
CA GLY A 8 -4.65 -13.68 -26.62
C GLY A 8 -3.19 -13.99 -26.31
N ARG A 9 -2.31 -13.08 -26.72
CA ARG A 9 -0.86 -13.16 -26.52
C ARG A 9 -0.33 -11.83 -26.02
N ILE A 10 0.41 -11.84 -24.90
CA ILE A 10 0.99 -10.65 -24.29
C ILE A 10 2.50 -10.89 -24.10
N PRO A 11 3.39 -9.99 -24.59
CA PRO A 11 4.81 -10.12 -24.41
C PRO A 11 5.22 -9.97 -22.95
N LEU A 12 5.95 -10.94 -22.36
CA LEU A 12 6.34 -10.93 -20.96
C LEU A 12 7.31 -9.81 -20.59
N HIS A 13 8.11 -9.32 -21.54
CA HIS A 13 9.07 -8.25 -21.27
C HIS A 13 8.45 -6.90 -20.93
N ASN A 14 7.16 -6.74 -21.22
CA ASN A 14 6.39 -5.53 -20.88
C ASN A 14 5.60 -5.68 -19.57
N LEU A 15 5.68 -6.83 -18.90
CA LEU A 15 4.88 -7.09 -17.71
C LEU A 15 5.69 -6.92 -16.44
N GLN A 16 5.14 -6.17 -15.49
CA GLN A 16 5.63 -6.07 -14.12
C GLN A 16 4.96 -7.10 -13.20
N ALA A 17 3.70 -7.42 -13.48
CA ALA A 17 2.93 -8.37 -12.69
C ALA A 17 1.88 -9.09 -13.53
N ILE A 18 1.58 -10.33 -13.13
CA ILE A 18 0.45 -11.14 -13.61
C ILE A 18 -0.38 -11.51 -12.39
N ILE A 19 -1.65 -11.13 -12.39
CA ILE A 19 -2.57 -11.47 -11.30
C ILE A 19 -3.70 -12.30 -11.89
N THR A 20 -3.85 -13.53 -11.40
CA THR A 20 -4.96 -14.40 -11.79
C THR A 20 -6.06 -14.37 -10.74
N PHE A 21 -7.31 -14.43 -11.16
CA PHE A 21 -8.46 -14.50 -10.28
C PHE A 21 -9.22 -15.81 -10.49
N GLY A 22 -9.69 -16.41 -9.39
CA GLY A 22 -10.32 -17.71 -9.41
C GLY A 22 -9.31 -18.85 -9.32
N TYR A 23 -9.70 -20.05 -9.72
CA TYR A 23 -8.85 -21.25 -9.67
C TYR A 23 -8.14 -21.52 -11.00
N THR A 24 -7.79 -20.45 -11.73
CA THR A 24 -6.98 -20.56 -12.95
C THR A 24 -5.52 -20.77 -12.59
N GLY A 25 -4.86 -21.71 -13.25
CA GLY A 25 -3.44 -22.02 -13.04
C GLY A 25 -2.51 -21.27 -13.98
N ALA A 26 -1.21 -21.45 -13.77
CA ALA A 26 -0.15 -21.05 -14.68
C ALA A 26 0.75 -22.27 -14.97
N SER A 27 1.34 -22.32 -16.17
CA SER A 27 2.28 -23.41 -16.48
C SER A 27 3.57 -23.29 -15.69
N PRO A 28 4.26 -24.39 -15.34
CA PRO A 28 5.57 -24.33 -14.67
C PRO A 28 6.59 -23.49 -15.46
N ALA A 29 6.54 -23.53 -16.79
CA ALA A 29 7.40 -22.70 -17.64
C ALA A 29 7.14 -21.19 -17.44
N LEU A 30 5.87 -20.77 -17.39
CA LEU A 30 5.51 -19.37 -17.08
C LEU A 30 5.94 -18.98 -15.68
N MET A 31 5.71 -19.85 -14.69
CA MET A 31 6.16 -19.63 -13.31
C MET A 31 7.67 -19.40 -13.23
N GLY A 32 8.46 -20.27 -13.89
CA GLY A 32 9.92 -20.17 -13.93
C GLY A 32 10.41 -18.88 -14.59
N VAL A 33 9.84 -18.48 -15.72
CA VAL A 33 10.22 -17.23 -16.39
C VAL A 33 9.83 -16.00 -15.57
N CYS A 34 8.66 -16.00 -14.94
CA CYS A 34 8.24 -14.91 -14.05
C CYS A 34 9.21 -14.77 -12.87
N ALA A 35 9.57 -15.90 -12.22
CA ALA A 35 10.54 -15.94 -11.12
C ALA A 35 11.93 -15.41 -11.54
N GLN A 36 12.44 -15.83 -12.70
CA GLN A 36 13.74 -15.39 -13.22
C GLN A 36 13.78 -13.89 -13.56
N ARG A 37 12.66 -13.34 -14.06
CA ARG A 37 12.56 -11.95 -14.53
C ARG A 37 11.99 -10.98 -13.47
N ASN A 38 11.74 -11.45 -12.25
CA ASN A 38 11.08 -10.69 -11.18
C ASN A 38 9.71 -10.11 -11.59
N ILE A 39 8.97 -10.87 -12.42
CA ILE A 39 7.57 -10.54 -12.72
C ILE A 39 6.73 -11.14 -11.61
N ASP A 40 5.99 -10.31 -10.87
CA ASP A 40 5.09 -10.81 -9.83
C ASP A 40 3.98 -11.67 -10.47
N LEU A 41 3.93 -12.94 -10.11
CA LEU A 41 2.85 -13.84 -10.52
C LEU A 41 2.07 -14.26 -9.28
N SER A 42 0.92 -13.64 -9.09
CA SER A 42 0.06 -13.82 -7.93
C SER A 42 -1.28 -14.45 -8.30
N PHE A 43 -1.73 -15.35 -7.44
CA PHE A 43 -3.00 -16.04 -7.53
C PHE A 43 -3.96 -15.49 -6.49
N MET A 44 -5.15 -15.07 -6.93
CA MET A 44 -6.22 -14.55 -6.09
C MET A 44 -7.45 -15.44 -6.20
N SER A 45 -8.22 -15.58 -5.12
CA SER A 45 -9.56 -16.18 -5.21
C SER A 45 -10.45 -15.35 -6.12
N GLY A 46 -11.58 -15.91 -6.57
CA GLY A 46 -12.60 -15.18 -7.33
C GLY A 46 -13.04 -13.87 -6.65
N ASN A 47 -12.97 -13.80 -5.32
CA ASN A 47 -13.33 -12.61 -4.53
C ASN A 47 -12.14 -11.66 -4.24
N GLY A 48 -10.98 -11.89 -4.87
CA GLY A 48 -9.80 -11.03 -4.69
C GLY A 48 -8.99 -11.29 -3.42
N ARG A 49 -9.23 -12.41 -2.69
CA ARG A 49 -8.37 -12.81 -1.57
C ARG A 49 -7.08 -13.42 -2.13
N PHE A 50 -5.93 -12.99 -1.63
CA PHE A 50 -4.64 -13.58 -1.94
C PHE A 50 -4.61 -15.07 -1.58
N LEU A 51 -4.14 -15.92 -2.49
CA LEU A 51 -3.97 -17.36 -2.32
C LEU A 51 -2.51 -17.76 -2.28
N ALA A 52 -1.74 -17.37 -3.32
CA ALA A 52 -0.34 -17.73 -3.47
C ALA A 52 0.35 -16.75 -4.42
N ARG A 53 1.68 -16.73 -4.38
CA ARG A 53 2.52 -16.10 -5.41
C ARG A 53 3.70 -17.00 -5.76
N VAL A 54 4.24 -16.81 -6.95
CA VAL A 54 5.46 -17.48 -7.37
C VAL A 54 6.65 -16.63 -6.94
N THR A 55 7.54 -17.26 -6.16
CA THR A 55 8.84 -16.69 -5.79
C THR A 55 9.94 -17.52 -6.40
N GLY A 56 10.94 -16.84 -6.94
CA GLY A 56 12.14 -17.49 -7.47
C GLY A 56 13.19 -17.77 -6.39
N GLU A 57 14.39 -18.12 -6.85
CA GLU A 57 15.55 -18.24 -5.97
C GLU A 57 15.78 -16.92 -5.25
N VAL A 58 16.09 -17.01 -3.97
CA VAL A 58 16.42 -15.84 -3.16
C VAL A 58 17.74 -15.26 -3.67
N LYS A 59 17.63 -14.21 -4.49
CA LYS A 59 18.78 -13.42 -4.93
C LYS A 59 19.02 -12.34 -3.89
N GLY A 60 20.19 -12.33 -3.27
CA GLY A 60 20.47 -11.25 -2.35
C GLY A 60 21.59 -11.54 -1.38
N ASN A 61 22.12 -10.47 -0.82
CA ASN A 61 23.24 -10.51 0.10
C ASN A 61 22.81 -11.08 1.46
N VAL A 62 23.31 -12.25 1.82
CA VAL A 62 23.07 -12.89 3.13
C VAL A 62 23.47 -11.96 4.28
N THR A 63 24.52 -11.14 4.11
CA THR A 63 24.96 -10.21 5.14
C THR A 63 23.94 -9.10 5.39
N LEU A 64 23.25 -8.62 4.36
CA LEU A 64 22.17 -7.65 4.48
C LEU A 64 21.00 -8.20 5.31
N ARG A 65 20.56 -9.45 5.04
CA ARG A 65 19.50 -10.09 5.84
C ARG A 65 19.93 -10.35 7.28
N LYS A 66 21.17 -10.79 7.49
CA LYS A 66 21.69 -10.92 8.87
C LYS A 66 21.68 -9.58 9.60
N GLN A 67 21.98 -8.48 8.92
CA GLN A 67 21.91 -7.14 9.52
C GLN A 67 20.45 -6.73 9.79
N GLN A 68 19.54 -6.99 8.86
CA GLN A 68 18.11 -6.78 9.06
C GLN A 68 17.61 -7.49 10.32
N TYR A 69 17.94 -8.78 10.50
CA TYR A 69 17.52 -9.57 11.66
C TYR A 69 18.11 -9.04 12.97
N ARG A 70 19.39 -8.68 12.99
CA ARG A 70 20.02 -8.08 14.19
C ARG A 70 19.36 -6.78 14.60
N ILE A 71 19.03 -5.93 13.63
CA ILE A 71 18.35 -4.66 13.90
C ILE A 71 16.92 -4.91 14.35
N SER A 72 16.20 -5.86 13.76
CA SER A 72 14.82 -6.17 14.18
C SER A 72 14.74 -6.74 15.60
N ASP A 73 15.78 -7.47 16.04
CA ASP A 73 15.89 -7.99 17.42
C ASP A 73 16.33 -6.92 18.43
N ASN A 74 16.85 -5.78 17.97
CA ASN A 74 17.27 -4.65 18.80
C ASN A 74 16.20 -3.58 18.84
N GLN A 75 15.53 -3.41 19.99
CA GLN A 75 14.44 -2.45 20.15
C GLN A 75 14.84 -1.00 19.85
N GLU A 76 16.05 -0.56 20.26
CA GLU A 76 16.50 0.82 20.06
C GLU A 76 16.77 1.12 18.58
N GLU A 77 17.32 0.17 17.83
CA GLU A 77 17.59 0.32 16.40
C GLU A 77 16.30 0.17 15.60
N SER A 78 15.45 -0.79 15.97
CA SER A 78 14.18 -1.07 15.33
C SER A 78 13.21 0.12 15.39
N ILE A 79 13.11 0.76 16.57
CA ILE A 79 12.22 1.91 16.76
C ILE A 79 12.61 3.11 15.86
N ARG A 80 13.87 3.31 15.55
CA ARG A 80 14.33 4.38 14.67
C ARG A 80 13.74 4.22 13.26
N ILE A 81 13.72 2.98 12.75
CA ILE A 81 13.17 2.67 11.43
C ILE A 81 11.62 2.72 11.49
N ALA A 82 11.02 2.11 12.51
CA ALA A 82 9.57 2.11 12.73
C ALA A 82 9.00 3.53 12.78
N ARG A 83 9.68 4.41 13.51
CA ARG A 83 9.34 5.85 13.61
C ARG A 83 9.33 6.52 12.23
N ASN A 84 10.30 6.23 11.38
CA ASN A 84 10.39 6.82 10.05
C ASN A 84 9.25 6.34 9.14
N PHE A 85 8.87 5.07 9.17
CA PHE A 85 7.70 4.56 8.45
C PHE A 85 6.40 5.25 8.91
N PHE A 86 6.21 5.34 10.23
CA PHE A 86 5.01 5.97 10.76
C PHE A 86 5.00 7.49 10.53
N PHE A 87 6.15 8.14 10.61
CA PHE A 87 6.29 9.54 10.25
C PHE A 87 5.88 9.80 8.80
N GLY A 88 6.38 8.99 7.85
CA GLY A 88 5.98 9.07 6.43
C GLY A 88 4.46 8.93 6.25
N LYS A 89 3.82 7.98 6.95
CA LYS A 89 2.37 7.78 6.95
C LYS A 89 1.61 9.05 7.37
N VAL A 90 1.95 9.61 8.53
CA VAL A 90 1.24 10.77 9.09
C VAL A 90 1.49 12.02 8.26
N TYR A 91 2.74 12.25 7.83
CA TYR A 91 3.11 13.35 6.96
C TYR A 91 2.33 13.31 5.64
N ASN A 92 2.30 12.19 4.97
CA ASN A 92 1.59 12.03 3.70
C ASN A 92 0.06 12.19 3.86
N SER A 93 -0.50 11.72 4.97
CA SER A 93 -1.92 11.93 5.28
C SER A 93 -2.26 13.42 5.47
N ARG A 94 -1.39 14.16 6.16
CA ARG A 94 -1.55 15.62 6.31
C ARG A 94 -1.55 16.32 4.94
N TRP A 95 -0.61 15.98 4.06
CA TRP A 95 -0.55 16.61 2.74
C TRP A 95 -1.73 16.29 1.83
N ILE A 96 -2.42 15.16 2.03
CA ILE A 96 -3.70 14.89 1.36
C ILE A 96 -4.75 15.92 1.79
N LEU A 97 -4.84 16.26 3.07
CA LEU A 97 -5.77 17.28 3.57
C LEU A 97 -5.41 18.67 3.03
N GLU A 98 -4.14 19.05 3.09
CA GLU A 98 -3.69 20.35 2.57
C GLU A 98 -3.99 20.51 1.07
N ARG A 99 -3.80 19.44 0.30
CA ARG A 99 -4.19 19.43 -1.12
C ARG A 99 -5.71 19.48 -1.32
N ALA A 100 -6.46 18.76 -0.50
CA ALA A 100 -7.93 18.81 -0.58
C ALA A 100 -8.44 20.23 -0.31
N ILE A 101 -7.91 20.92 0.70
CA ILE A 101 -8.22 22.32 0.99
C ILE A 101 -7.91 23.21 -0.22
N ARG A 102 -6.73 23.06 -0.82
CA ARG A 102 -6.32 23.88 -1.96
C ARG A 102 -7.17 23.62 -3.20
N ASP A 103 -7.44 22.34 -3.50
CA ASP A 103 -8.05 21.94 -4.77
C ASP A 103 -9.60 21.96 -4.72
N TYR A 104 -10.20 21.87 -3.51
CA TYR A 104 -11.66 21.73 -3.32
C TYR A 104 -12.27 22.62 -2.24
N SER A 105 -11.66 23.77 -1.92
CA SER A 105 -12.08 24.68 -0.86
C SER A 105 -13.58 25.05 -0.88
N MET A 106 -14.16 25.19 -2.08
CA MET A 106 -15.58 25.53 -2.26
C MET A 106 -16.55 24.36 -1.96
N ARG A 107 -16.05 23.15 -1.76
CA ARG A 107 -16.85 21.93 -1.57
C ARG A 107 -16.60 21.22 -0.23
N LEU A 108 -15.63 21.72 0.54
CA LEU A 108 -15.21 21.17 1.82
C LEU A 108 -15.54 22.13 2.95
N ASP A 109 -15.79 21.59 4.13
CA ASP A 109 -15.66 22.33 5.36
C ASP A 109 -14.17 22.54 5.67
N VAL A 110 -13.66 23.67 5.18
CA VAL A 110 -12.23 24.02 5.28
C VAL A 110 -11.77 24.16 6.73
N GLU A 111 -12.62 24.65 7.63
CA GLU A 111 -12.26 24.81 9.05
C GLU A 111 -12.08 23.45 9.74
N THR A 112 -13.01 22.54 9.50
CA THR A 112 -12.92 21.18 10.04
C THR A 112 -11.69 20.46 9.49
N ILE A 113 -11.41 20.54 8.18
CA ILE A 113 -10.22 19.90 7.58
C ILE A 113 -8.92 20.54 8.10
N LYS A 114 -8.87 21.85 8.30
CA LYS A 114 -7.69 22.52 8.91
C LYS A 114 -7.42 22.05 10.33
N LYS A 115 -8.45 21.90 11.17
CA LYS A 115 -8.31 21.35 12.53
C LYS A 115 -7.72 19.93 12.49
N LYS A 116 -8.20 19.12 11.54
CA LYS A 116 -7.69 17.75 11.33
C LYS A 116 -6.24 17.74 10.82
N SER A 117 -5.86 18.65 9.94
CA SER A 117 -4.48 18.82 9.49
C SER A 117 -3.56 19.25 10.63
N LEU A 118 -4.00 20.17 11.49
CA LEU A 118 -3.25 20.63 12.66
C LEU A 118 -3.01 19.48 13.66
N PHE A 119 -3.98 18.60 13.88
CA PHE A 119 -3.81 17.41 14.72
C PHE A 119 -2.67 16.52 14.19
N LEU A 120 -2.58 16.31 12.87
CA LEU A 120 -1.50 15.54 12.26
C LEU A 120 -0.15 16.25 12.39
N ASP A 121 -0.10 17.57 12.29
CA ASP A 121 1.12 18.34 12.48
C ASP A 121 1.68 18.20 13.90
N GLN A 122 0.78 18.28 14.90
CA GLN A 122 1.14 18.01 16.30
C GLN A 122 1.61 16.57 16.53
N SER A 123 0.95 15.60 15.88
CA SER A 123 1.36 14.18 15.94
C SER A 123 2.75 13.96 15.34
N ILE A 124 3.08 14.64 14.24
CA ILE A 124 4.43 14.65 13.64
C ILE A 124 5.49 15.10 14.65
N GLY A 125 5.21 16.17 15.41
CA GLY A 125 6.10 16.64 16.46
C GLY A 125 6.37 15.57 17.54
N LYS A 126 5.33 14.86 17.99
CA LYS A 126 5.45 13.77 18.97
C LYS A 126 6.21 12.55 18.39
N ILE A 127 5.93 12.17 17.15
CA ILE A 127 6.61 11.05 16.50
C ILE A 127 8.13 11.29 16.42
N ARG A 128 8.57 12.51 16.14
CA ARG A 128 10.00 12.84 16.01
C ARG A 128 10.81 12.59 17.30
N VAL A 129 10.20 12.77 18.45
CA VAL A 129 10.85 12.63 19.76
C VAL A 129 10.51 11.32 20.46
N CYS A 130 9.70 10.46 19.84
CA CYS A 130 9.30 9.17 20.40
C CYS A 130 10.51 8.21 20.47
N GLU A 131 10.77 7.64 21.64
CA GLU A 131 11.94 6.80 21.90
C GLU A 131 11.59 5.33 22.17
N ASN A 132 10.31 4.99 22.33
CA ASN A 132 9.90 3.63 22.63
C ASN A 132 8.70 3.16 21.79
N ALA A 133 8.58 1.83 21.67
CA ALA A 133 7.57 1.20 20.82
C ALA A 133 6.14 1.40 21.34
N ASP A 134 5.93 1.39 22.65
CA ASP A 134 4.58 1.52 23.24
C ASP A 134 4.01 2.92 22.99
N GLU A 135 4.84 3.95 23.09
CA GLU A 135 4.46 5.32 22.76
C GLU A 135 4.10 5.44 21.27
N LEU A 136 4.91 4.85 20.38
CA LEU A 136 4.67 4.86 18.95
C LEU A 136 3.36 4.14 18.59
N LEU A 137 3.06 3.01 19.21
CA LEU A 137 1.79 2.29 19.06
C LEU A 137 0.60 3.10 19.57
N GLY A 138 0.77 3.84 20.68
CA GLY A 138 -0.24 4.77 21.17
C GLY A 138 -0.57 5.86 20.15
N LEU A 139 0.45 6.49 19.56
CA LEU A 139 0.31 7.49 18.51
C LEU A 139 -0.34 6.91 17.24
N GLU A 140 -0.03 5.64 16.88
CA GLU A 140 -0.69 4.96 15.78
C GLU A 140 -2.19 4.73 16.04
N GLY A 141 -2.55 4.35 17.26
CA GLY A 141 -3.95 4.21 17.68
C GLY A 141 -4.72 5.53 17.59
N ASP A 142 -4.12 6.66 18.01
CA ASP A 142 -4.70 7.99 17.86
C ASP A 142 -4.89 8.38 16.39
N PHE A 143 -3.89 8.10 15.55
CA PHE A 143 -3.97 8.32 14.12
C PHE A 143 -5.10 7.50 13.48
N GLN A 144 -5.29 6.23 13.86
CA GLN A 144 -6.36 5.40 13.30
C GLN A 144 -7.74 5.96 13.66
N ARG A 145 -7.97 6.36 14.93
CA ARG A 145 -9.22 7.02 15.34
C ARG A 145 -9.47 8.32 14.59
N TRP A 146 -8.43 9.13 14.36
CA TRP A 146 -8.51 10.32 13.56
C TRP A 146 -8.91 10.00 12.11
N LYS A 147 -8.30 8.97 11.51
CA LYS A 147 -8.55 8.57 10.12
C LYS A 147 -9.99 8.12 9.91
N ASP A 148 -10.51 7.28 10.80
CA ASP A 148 -11.86 6.75 10.71
C ASP A 148 -12.94 7.86 10.72
N ASN A 149 -12.63 9.01 11.28
CA ASN A 149 -13.50 10.19 11.34
C ASN A 149 -13.25 11.23 10.23
N THR A 150 -12.34 10.95 9.29
CA THR A 150 -11.93 11.97 8.30
C THR A 150 -12.35 11.63 6.87
N GLU A 151 -12.40 10.37 6.50
CA GLU A 151 -12.54 9.95 5.11
C GLU A 151 -13.86 10.41 4.46
N ASN A 152 -14.98 10.39 5.19
CA ASN A 152 -16.28 10.83 4.66
C ASN A 152 -16.30 12.30 4.24
N GLU A 153 -15.48 13.15 4.86
CA GLU A 153 -15.42 14.58 4.53
C GLU A 153 -14.77 14.81 3.16
N LEU A 154 -13.91 13.89 2.73
CA LEU A 154 -13.22 13.93 1.45
C LEU A 154 -14.01 13.26 0.31
N ILE A 155 -15.12 12.60 0.61
CA ILE A 155 -16.03 12.03 -0.40
C ILE A 155 -16.96 13.16 -0.85
N LEU A 156 -16.72 13.69 -2.04
CA LEU A 156 -17.43 14.85 -2.61
C LEU A 156 -18.57 14.45 -3.54
N GLN A 157 -18.60 13.22 -4.01
CA GLN A 157 -19.59 12.66 -4.94
C GLN A 157 -20.08 11.31 -4.43
N GLN A 158 -21.30 10.92 -4.80
CA GLN A 158 -21.87 9.60 -4.48
C GLN A 158 -21.89 9.28 -2.97
N LYS A 159 -22.10 10.27 -2.10
CA LYS A 159 -21.97 10.18 -0.64
C LYS A 159 -22.86 9.10 -0.02
N GLU A 160 -24.06 8.91 -0.56
CA GLU A 160 -25.03 7.92 -0.05
C GLU A 160 -24.58 6.48 -0.31
N GLN A 161 -23.96 6.21 -1.47
CA GLN A 161 -23.52 4.89 -1.90
C GLN A 161 -22.12 4.53 -1.39
N PHE A 162 -21.32 5.54 -1.04
CA PHE A 162 -19.92 5.40 -0.62
C PHE A 162 -19.67 5.98 0.77
N TYR A 163 -20.61 5.78 1.69
CA TYR A 163 -20.39 6.17 3.08
C TYR A 163 -19.41 5.21 3.76
N PHE A 164 -18.39 5.77 4.41
CA PHE A 164 -17.39 5.02 5.16
C PHE A 164 -17.79 4.90 6.63
N HIS A 165 -18.03 3.68 7.10
CA HIS A 165 -18.46 3.38 8.46
C HIS A 165 -17.30 3.09 9.44
N GLY A 166 -16.12 3.67 9.20
CA GLY A 166 -14.91 3.29 9.90
C GLY A 166 -14.25 2.06 9.28
N ARG A 167 -12.99 1.80 9.64
CA ARG A 167 -12.20 0.73 8.99
C ARG A 167 -12.61 -0.65 9.46
N ASN A 168 -13.23 -1.43 8.58
CA ASN A 168 -13.49 -2.86 8.73
C ASN A 168 -12.82 -3.67 7.62
N LYS A 169 -12.31 -4.86 7.94
CA LYS A 169 -11.38 -5.60 7.05
C LYS A 169 -11.83 -7.01 6.70
N ARG A 170 -12.51 -7.70 7.60
CA ARG A 170 -12.76 -9.15 7.48
C ARG A 170 -14.12 -9.52 8.03
N PRO A 171 -15.15 -9.44 7.23
CA PRO A 171 -15.20 -8.94 5.85
C PRO A 171 -15.30 -7.39 5.78
N PRO A 172 -15.06 -6.77 4.61
CA PRO A 172 -15.46 -5.39 4.37
C PRO A 172 -16.98 -5.29 4.30
N LEU A 173 -17.57 -4.27 4.96
CA LEU A 173 -19.02 -4.12 5.13
C LEU A 173 -19.62 -2.97 4.32
N ASP A 174 -18.79 -2.21 3.62
CA ASP A 174 -19.19 -1.13 2.71
C ASP A 174 -18.30 -1.06 1.47
N ASN A 175 -18.75 -0.30 0.47
CA ASN A 175 -18.07 -0.16 -0.83
C ASN A 175 -16.66 0.44 -0.69
N VAL A 176 -16.47 1.40 0.23
CA VAL A 176 -15.18 2.05 0.48
C VAL A 176 -14.20 1.05 1.09
N ASN A 177 -14.63 0.30 2.12
CA ASN A 177 -13.82 -0.73 2.75
C ASN A 177 -13.44 -1.87 1.81
N ALA A 178 -14.34 -2.24 0.87
CA ALA A 178 -14.05 -3.23 -0.17
C ALA A 178 -12.90 -2.76 -1.07
N MET A 179 -12.94 -1.51 -1.55
CA MET A 179 -11.88 -0.90 -2.38
C MET A 179 -10.57 -0.73 -1.59
N LEU A 180 -10.64 -0.22 -0.35
CA LEU A 180 -9.45 -0.05 0.48
C LEU A 180 -8.75 -1.38 0.76
N SER A 181 -9.52 -2.44 1.09
CA SER A 181 -8.97 -3.77 1.36
C SER A 181 -8.28 -4.35 0.13
N PHE A 182 -8.88 -4.19 -1.05
CA PHE A 182 -8.30 -4.64 -2.30
C PHE A 182 -7.04 -3.86 -2.66
N GLY A 183 -7.09 -2.53 -2.59
CA GLY A 183 -5.94 -1.66 -2.86
C GLY A 183 -4.76 -1.91 -1.93
N TYR A 184 -5.02 -2.12 -0.63
CA TYR A 184 -3.96 -2.46 0.32
C TYR A 184 -3.34 -3.83 0.06
N SER A 185 -4.12 -4.81 -0.42
CA SER A 185 -3.58 -6.12 -0.81
C SER A 185 -2.64 -6.00 -2.01
N LEU A 186 -3.00 -5.19 -3.01
CA LEU A 186 -2.15 -4.91 -4.16
C LEU A 186 -0.86 -4.18 -3.75
N LEU A 187 -0.97 -3.17 -2.90
CA LEU A 187 0.19 -2.40 -2.42
C LEU A 187 1.11 -3.25 -1.55
N ALA A 188 0.58 -4.08 -0.65
CA ALA A 188 1.37 -4.99 0.17
C ALA A 188 2.15 -6.00 -0.69
N GLY A 189 1.53 -6.54 -1.75
CA GLY A 189 2.21 -7.38 -2.73
C GLY A 189 3.36 -6.65 -3.42
N MET A 190 3.13 -5.41 -3.87
CA MET A 190 4.18 -4.58 -4.48
C MET A 190 5.34 -4.31 -3.53
N CYS A 191 5.06 -3.96 -2.27
CA CYS A 191 6.10 -3.77 -1.25
C CYS A 191 6.88 -5.05 -0.97
N GLY A 192 6.20 -6.19 -0.84
CA GLY A 192 6.84 -7.49 -0.64
C GLY A 192 7.80 -7.84 -1.78
N SER A 193 7.34 -7.74 -3.03
CA SER A 193 8.15 -7.99 -4.23
C SER A 193 9.34 -7.02 -4.34
N ALA A 194 9.14 -5.75 -3.96
CA ALA A 194 10.21 -4.75 -3.97
C ALA A 194 11.31 -5.07 -2.94
N LEU A 195 10.93 -5.49 -1.72
CA LEU A 195 11.87 -5.90 -0.67
C LEU A 195 12.67 -7.14 -1.07
N GLU A 196 12.02 -8.15 -1.62
CA GLU A 196 12.70 -9.36 -2.13
C GLU A 196 13.68 -9.03 -3.25
N ALA A 197 13.31 -8.12 -4.17
CA ALA A 197 14.17 -7.71 -5.28
C ALA A 197 15.48 -7.06 -4.82
N VAL A 198 15.52 -6.41 -3.67
CA VAL A 198 16.73 -5.81 -3.08
C VAL A 198 17.43 -6.73 -2.08
N GLY A 199 16.89 -7.95 -1.84
CA GLY A 199 17.48 -8.97 -0.98
C GLY A 199 17.11 -8.87 0.49
N LEU A 200 16.08 -8.11 0.85
CA LEU A 200 15.48 -8.05 2.18
C LEU A 200 14.42 -9.13 2.37
N ASP A 201 14.24 -9.58 3.61
CA ASP A 201 13.16 -10.48 3.99
C ASP A 201 11.87 -9.68 4.28
N PRO A 202 10.80 -9.82 3.50
CA PRO A 202 9.57 -9.07 3.71
C PRO A 202 8.80 -9.47 4.98
N TYR A 203 9.15 -10.58 5.63
CA TYR A 203 8.46 -11.07 6.81
C TYR A 203 9.01 -10.52 8.13
N VAL A 204 10.27 -10.07 8.17
CA VAL A 204 10.93 -9.54 9.37
C VAL A 204 10.84 -8.03 9.38
N GLY A 205 9.93 -7.49 10.20
CA GLY A 205 9.60 -6.07 10.29
C GLY A 205 10.33 -5.34 11.43
N PHE A 206 10.10 -4.04 11.49
CA PHE A 206 10.62 -3.14 12.54
C PHE A 206 9.49 -2.52 13.36
N PHE A 207 8.32 -2.33 12.76
CA PHE A 207 7.15 -1.71 13.38
C PHE A 207 6.05 -2.74 13.66
N HIS A 208 5.70 -3.54 12.68
CA HIS A 208 4.75 -4.62 12.85
C HIS A 208 5.44 -5.84 13.47
N THR A 209 4.93 -6.31 14.60
CA THR A 209 5.41 -7.55 15.25
C THR A 209 5.39 -8.74 14.30
N ASP A 210 6.41 -9.57 14.32
CA ASP A 210 6.49 -10.75 13.50
C ASP A 210 5.40 -11.77 13.87
N ARG A 211 4.75 -12.31 12.85
CA ARG A 211 3.72 -13.36 12.99
C ARG A 211 3.82 -14.33 11.81
N PRO A 212 3.63 -15.63 12.03
CA PRO A 212 3.64 -16.61 10.96
C PRO A 212 2.71 -16.20 9.79
N GLY A 213 3.25 -16.21 8.57
CA GLY A 213 2.53 -15.87 7.35
C GLY A 213 2.23 -14.38 7.13
N ARG A 214 2.74 -13.48 7.99
CA ARG A 214 2.58 -12.04 7.84
C ARG A 214 3.85 -11.38 7.34
N MET A 215 3.78 -10.72 6.19
CA MET A 215 4.89 -9.93 5.65
C MET A 215 5.04 -8.61 6.41
N SER A 216 5.60 -8.67 7.64
CA SER A 216 5.68 -7.54 8.56
C SER A 216 6.43 -6.36 7.97
N LEU A 217 7.60 -6.56 7.34
CA LEU A 217 8.34 -5.47 6.71
C LEU A 217 7.63 -4.88 5.49
N ALA A 218 6.92 -5.72 4.70
CA ALA A 218 6.14 -5.20 3.59
C ALA A 218 4.98 -4.32 4.07
N LEU A 219 4.38 -4.64 5.23
CA LEU A 219 3.36 -3.80 5.87
C LEU A 219 3.98 -2.52 6.44
N ASP A 220 5.18 -2.58 7.02
CA ASP A 220 5.91 -1.40 7.50
C ASP A 220 6.18 -0.42 6.36
N LEU A 221 6.79 -0.91 5.29
CA LEU A 221 7.09 -0.10 4.10
C LEU A 221 5.81 0.47 3.46
N MET A 222 4.73 -0.32 3.44
CA MET A 222 3.44 0.09 2.91
C MET A 222 2.87 1.31 3.65
N GLU A 223 3.19 1.51 4.93
CA GLU A 223 2.64 2.63 5.73
C GLU A 223 2.94 3.98 5.08
N GLU A 224 4.10 4.18 4.48
CA GLU A 224 4.47 5.42 3.78
C GLU A 224 3.59 5.69 2.55
N PHE A 225 3.06 4.64 1.93
CA PHE A 225 2.32 4.73 0.67
C PHE A 225 0.81 4.65 0.82
N ARG A 226 0.30 4.14 1.96
CA ARG A 226 -1.14 3.88 2.15
C ARG A 226 -2.00 5.08 1.78
N SER A 227 -1.68 6.22 2.35
CA SER A 227 -2.47 7.44 2.16
C SER A 227 -2.45 7.92 0.72
N VAL A 228 -1.27 7.95 0.07
CA VAL A 228 -1.09 8.56 -1.25
C VAL A 228 -1.39 7.63 -2.41
N MET A 229 -1.13 6.33 -2.26
CA MET A 229 -1.36 5.34 -3.31
C MET A 229 -2.72 4.67 -3.22
N VAL A 230 -3.28 4.45 -2.02
CA VAL A 230 -4.54 3.74 -1.87
C VAL A 230 -5.68 4.66 -1.44
N ASP A 231 -5.57 5.35 -0.29
CA ASP A 231 -6.69 6.13 0.24
C ASP A 231 -7.10 7.24 -0.75
N ARG A 232 -6.14 8.06 -1.17
CA ARG A 232 -6.37 9.12 -2.17
C ARG A 232 -6.84 8.55 -3.51
N PHE A 233 -6.34 7.40 -3.91
CA PHE A 233 -6.76 6.75 -5.15
C PHE A 233 -8.22 6.32 -5.06
N VAL A 234 -8.65 5.66 -3.98
CA VAL A 234 -10.05 5.28 -3.74
C VAL A 234 -10.96 6.51 -3.75
N LEU A 235 -10.60 7.58 -3.04
CA LEU A 235 -11.34 8.86 -3.08
C LEU A 235 -11.44 9.42 -4.50
N THR A 236 -10.36 9.31 -5.29
CA THR A 236 -10.36 9.76 -6.70
C THR A 236 -11.33 8.92 -7.55
N LEU A 237 -11.36 7.61 -7.36
CA LEU A 237 -12.28 6.71 -8.08
C LEU A 237 -13.75 7.04 -7.79
N ILE A 238 -14.07 7.35 -6.52
CA ILE A 238 -15.41 7.74 -6.10
C ILE A 238 -15.76 9.13 -6.68
N ASN A 239 -14.91 10.11 -6.43
CA ASN A 239 -15.17 11.50 -6.79
C ASN A 239 -15.21 11.76 -8.31
N LYS A 240 -14.48 10.95 -9.08
CA LYS A 240 -14.54 10.95 -10.56
C LYS A 240 -15.60 10.00 -11.13
N ARG A 241 -16.39 9.33 -10.29
CA ARG A 241 -17.42 8.37 -10.69
C ARG A 241 -16.89 7.22 -11.57
N ILE A 242 -15.61 6.87 -11.42
CA ILE A 242 -15.02 5.69 -12.08
C ILE A 242 -15.58 4.42 -11.43
N MET A 243 -15.64 4.39 -10.08
CA MET A 243 -16.34 3.34 -9.35
C MET A 243 -17.78 3.77 -9.09
N LYS A 244 -18.72 2.86 -9.31
CA LYS A 244 -20.16 3.07 -9.17
C LYS A 244 -20.74 1.99 -8.29
N ASP A 245 -21.86 2.27 -7.62
CA ASP A 245 -22.54 1.33 -6.71
C ASP A 245 -22.82 -0.03 -7.36
N LYS A 246 -23.25 -0.06 -8.63
CA LYS A 246 -23.50 -1.30 -9.40
C LYS A 246 -22.28 -2.25 -9.51
N TYR A 247 -21.08 -1.80 -9.17
CA TYR A 247 -19.86 -2.60 -9.17
C TYR A 247 -19.63 -3.37 -7.86
N PHE A 248 -20.59 -3.32 -6.94
CA PHE A 248 -20.51 -3.98 -5.65
C PHE A 248 -21.72 -4.89 -5.43
N ILE A 249 -21.49 -5.98 -4.69
CA ILE A 249 -22.51 -6.93 -4.29
C ILE A 249 -22.40 -7.13 -2.79
N LYS A 250 -23.50 -6.92 -2.07
CA LYS A 250 -23.62 -7.28 -0.67
C LYS A 250 -24.05 -8.75 -0.56
N LYS A 251 -23.26 -9.54 0.15
CA LYS A 251 -23.53 -10.97 0.41
C LYS A 251 -24.45 -11.16 1.61
N GLU A 252 -25.00 -12.37 1.80
CA GLU A 252 -25.85 -12.73 2.94
C GLU A 252 -25.18 -12.48 4.31
N ASN A 253 -23.86 -12.66 4.39
CA ASN A 253 -23.06 -12.38 5.59
C ASN A 253 -22.63 -10.91 5.69
N GLU A 254 -23.36 -10.00 5.06
CA GLU A 254 -23.11 -8.56 5.01
C GLU A 254 -21.80 -8.14 4.30
N ALA A 255 -20.95 -9.07 3.89
CA ALA A 255 -19.71 -8.76 3.17
C ALA A 255 -19.98 -8.06 1.84
N VAL A 256 -19.32 -6.95 1.61
CA VAL A 256 -19.35 -6.24 0.34
C VAL A 256 -18.13 -6.65 -0.51
N ILE A 257 -18.40 -7.11 -1.72
CA ILE A 257 -17.37 -7.52 -2.68
C ILE A 257 -17.55 -6.78 -4.01
N MET A 258 -16.45 -6.53 -4.71
CA MET A 258 -16.51 -5.99 -6.07
C MET A 258 -16.91 -7.08 -7.08
N THR A 259 -17.77 -6.72 -8.04
CA THR A 259 -18.05 -7.53 -9.23
C THR A 259 -16.80 -7.67 -10.10
N ASP A 260 -16.83 -8.57 -11.09
CA ASP A 260 -15.74 -8.70 -12.06
C ASP A 260 -15.51 -7.41 -12.86
N GLU A 261 -16.60 -6.75 -13.25
CA GLU A 261 -16.53 -5.43 -13.91
C GLU A 261 -15.91 -4.37 -12.98
N GLY A 262 -16.31 -4.35 -11.70
CA GLY A 262 -15.75 -3.44 -10.70
C GLY A 262 -14.27 -3.67 -10.48
N ARG A 263 -13.83 -4.94 -10.35
CA ARG A 263 -12.40 -5.28 -10.25
C ARG A 263 -11.62 -4.86 -11.49
N LYS A 264 -12.17 -5.09 -12.69
CA LYS A 264 -11.54 -4.68 -13.94
C LYS A 264 -11.39 -3.16 -14.01
N ALA A 265 -12.43 -2.40 -13.65
CA ALA A 265 -12.38 -0.94 -13.61
C ALA A 265 -11.33 -0.43 -12.60
N PHE A 266 -11.31 -1.01 -11.38
CA PHE A 266 -10.33 -0.68 -10.35
C PHE A 266 -8.90 -0.97 -10.82
N LEU A 267 -8.63 -2.16 -11.35
CA LEU A 267 -7.30 -2.57 -11.81
C LEU A 267 -6.81 -1.76 -13.00
N SER A 268 -7.68 -1.41 -13.95
CA SER A 268 -7.33 -0.54 -15.07
C SER A 268 -6.89 0.84 -14.58
N ALA A 269 -7.66 1.44 -13.67
CA ALA A 269 -7.30 2.71 -13.04
C ALA A 269 -6.01 2.62 -12.20
N TRP A 270 -5.80 1.48 -11.49
CA TRP A 270 -4.59 1.22 -10.71
C TRP A 270 -3.35 1.15 -11.60
N GLN A 271 -3.41 0.48 -12.75
CA GLN A 271 -2.31 0.43 -13.71
C GLN A 271 -1.99 1.82 -14.26
N SER A 272 -3.00 2.58 -14.64
CA SER A 272 -2.80 3.97 -15.08
C SER A 272 -2.14 4.81 -13.98
N LYS A 273 -2.56 4.64 -12.72
CA LYS A 273 -1.96 5.33 -11.57
C LYS A 273 -0.48 4.97 -11.38
N LYS A 274 -0.10 3.71 -11.54
CA LYS A 274 1.29 3.26 -11.41
C LYS A 274 2.22 3.88 -12.47
N GLN A 275 1.71 4.15 -13.66
CA GLN A 275 2.45 4.76 -14.78
C GLN A 275 2.59 6.28 -14.65
N GLU A 276 1.80 6.93 -13.78
CA GLU A 276 1.96 8.36 -13.54
C GLU A 276 3.35 8.66 -12.99
N SER A 277 3.96 9.70 -13.52
CA SER A 277 5.29 10.14 -13.11
C SER A 277 5.23 11.02 -11.86
N ILE A 278 6.15 10.80 -10.94
CA ILE A 278 6.37 11.62 -9.75
C ILE A 278 7.84 11.98 -9.62
N LYS A 279 8.11 13.07 -8.91
CA LYS A 279 9.47 13.40 -8.48
C LYS A 279 9.71 12.78 -7.12
N HIS A 280 10.67 11.85 -7.03
CA HIS A 280 10.99 11.20 -5.77
C HIS A 280 11.53 12.21 -4.76
N PRO A 281 10.97 12.32 -3.54
CA PRO A 281 11.28 13.42 -2.62
C PRO A 281 12.75 13.47 -2.17
N PHE A 282 13.37 12.31 -1.96
CA PHE A 282 14.76 12.23 -1.52
C PHE A 282 15.75 12.24 -2.69
N LEU A 283 15.52 11.41 -3.72
CA LEU A 283 16.43 11.34 -4.88
C LEU A 283 16.35 12.57 -5.79
N ASN A 284 15.24 13.30 -5.73
CA ASN A 284 14.97 14.43 -6.60
C ASN A 284 14.87 14.07 -8.10
N GLU A 285 14.70 12.79 -8.40
CA GLU A 285 14.59 12.19 -9.72
C GLU A 285 13.14 11.88 -10.09
N LYS A 286 12.86 11.84 -11.39
CA LYS A 286 11.54 11.50 -11.93
C LYS A 286 11.41 9.99 -12.04
N ILE A 287 10.42 9.42 -11.37
CA ILE A 287 10.12 7.98 -11.39
C ILE A 287 8.62 7.76 -11.63
N GLU A 288 8.21 6.56 -11.98
CA GLU A 288 6.81 6.16 -11.97
C GLU A 288 6.34 5.79 -10.55
N TRP A 289 5.05 6.03 -10.22
CA TRP A 289 4.48 5.60 -8.94
C TRP A 289 4.69 4.12 -8.65
N GLY A 290 4.62 3.28 -9.69
CA GLY A 290 4.83 1.85 -9.56
C GLY A 290 6.23 1.48 -9.06
N MET A 291 7.23 2.34 -9.28
CA MET A 291 8.62 2.15 -8.86
C MET A 291 8.91 2.68 -7.45
N ALA A 292 8.03 3.47 -6.88
CA ALA A 292 8.29 4.10 -5.58
C ALA A 292 8.57 3.10 -4.44
N PRO A 293 7.82 1.97 -4.28
CA PRO A 293 8.16 0.97 -3.27
C PRO A 293 9.54 0.33 -3.48
N TYR A 294 9.95 0.11 -4.74
CA TYR A 294 11.28 -0.43 -5.05
C TYR A 294 12.40 0.55 -4.67
N VAL A 295 12.24 1.82 -4.99
CA VAL A 295 13.19 2.88 -4.63
C VAL A 295 13.33 2.98 -3.11
N GLN A 296 12.23 2.98 -2.36
CA GLN A 296 12.26 3.00 -0.89
C GLN A 296 12.90 1.73 -0.32
N SER A 297 12.65 0.56 -0.91
CA SER A 297 13.33 -0.68 -0.52
C SER A 297 14.84 -0.61 -0.73
N MET A 298 15.31 0.00 -1.84
CA MET A 298 16.74 0.24 -2.06
C MET A 298 17.34 1.21 -1.02
N LEU A 299 16.62 2.28 -0.66
CA LEU A 299 17.06 3.23 0.36
C LEU A 299 17.14 2.56 1.73
N LEU A 300 16.15 1.72 2.07
CA LEU A 300 16.18 0.92 3.29
C LEU A 300 17.39 -0.05 3.30
N ALA A 301 17.63 -0.76 2.21
CA ALA A 301 18.78 -1.66 2.10
C ALA A 301 20.12 -0.91 2.24
N ARG A 302 20.24 0.29 1.68
CA ARG A 302 21.43 1.15 1.85
C ARG A 302 21.61 1.61 3.29
N TYR A 303 20.54 2.01 3.96
CA TYR A 303 20.58 2.35 5.38
C TYR A 303 21.03 1.16 6.24
N LEU A 304 20.45 -0.02 6.03
CA LEU A 304 20.81 -1.24 6.77
C LEU A 304 22.27 -1.68 6.54
N ARG A 305 22.88 -1.31 5.41
CA ARG A 305 24.31 -1.54 5.14
C ARG A 305 25.23 -0.48 5.75
N GLY A 306 24.68 0.63 6.25
CA GLY A 306 25.46 1.77 6.72
C GLY A 306 25.92 2.74 5.60
N ASP A 307 25.33 2.63 4.40
CA ASP A 307 25.59 3.56 3.28
C ASP A 307 24.83 4.89 3.44
N LEU A 308 23.89 4.97 4.37
CA LEU A 308 23.11 6.16 4.74
C LEU A 308 23.08 6.29 6.27
N ASP A 309 23.20 7.50 6.77
CA ASP A 309 23.12 7.78 8.23
C ASP A 309 21.71 7.58 8.78
N GLU A 310 20.68 7.79 7.97
CA GLU A 310 19.28 7.64 8.34
C GLU A 310 18.46 7.12 7.15
N TYR A 311 17.41 6.34 7.43
CA TYR A 311 16.43 5.94 6.41
C TYR A 311 15.51 7.12 6.06
N PRO A 312 15.53 7.63 4.81
CA PRO A 312 14.70 8.76 4.42
C PRO A 312 13.27 8.30 4.09
N PRO A 313 12.25 8.70 4.88
CA PRO A 313 10.85 8.39 4.55
C PRO A 313 10.40 9.02 3.23
N PHE A 314 9.39 8.41 2.61
CA PHE A 314 8.78 8.95 1.41
C PHE A 314 7.85 10.13 1.76
N PHE A 315 8.32 11.36 1.58
CA PHE A 315 7.58 12.60 1.86
C PHE A 315 6.95 13.21 0.61
N TRP A 316 5.73 12.79 0.31
CA TRP A 316 5.01 13.33 -0.83
C TRP A 316 4.38 14.71 -0.53
N LYS A 317 4.50 15.66 -1.49
CA LYS A 317 3.91 17.01 -1.42
C LYS A 317 3.04 17.31 -2.62
#